data_3b1fb53d7da1971c1f69f7e819b726a7
#
_entry.id   3b1fb53d7da1971c1f69f7e819b726a7
#
_cell.length_a   1.000
_cell.length_b   1.000
_cell.length_c   1.000
_cell.angle_alpha   90.00
_cell.angle_beta   90.00
_cell.angle_gamma   90.00
#
_symmetry.space_group_name_H-M   'P 1'
#
loop_
_entity.id
_entity.type
_entity.pdbx_description
1 polymer ?
#
loop_
_entity_poly.entity_id
_entity_poly.type
_entity_poly.pdbx_seq_one_letter_code
_entity_poly.pdbx_strand_id
1 'polypeptide(L)'
;MEQYKQEFIEFMVDSEVLKFGEFTLKSGRKSPFFMNAGGYVTGSQLKKLGEYYAHAIHDKYGDDFDVLFGPAYKGIPLSVVTAIAFSELYGKEILSLIHI
;
A
#
# COMPACT_ATOMS: atom_id res chain seq x y z
N MET A 1 -15.69 -7.30 -8.28
CA MET A 1 -14.42 -6.76 -7.75
C MET A 1 -13.27 -7.63 -8.23
N GLU A 2 -12.18 -7.01 -8.64
CA GLU A 2 -11.02 -7.74 -9.09
C GLU A 2 -10.39 -8.53 -7.94
N GLN A 3 -9.84 -9.69 -8.27
CA GLN A 3 -9.36 -10.62 -7.27
C GLN A 3 -8.26 -10.03 -6.38
N TYR A 4 -7.33 -9.26 -6.94
CA TYR A 4 -6.26 -8.71 -6.14
C TYR A 4 -6.77 -7.67 -5.12
N LYS A 5 -7.84 -6.95 -5.47
CA LYS A 5 -8.46 -6.00 -4.55
C LYS A 5 -9.14 -6.72 -3.38
N GLN A 6 -9.80 -7.82 -3.67
CA GLN A 6 -10.42 -8.64 -2.64
C GLN A 6 -9.36 -9.25 -1.71
N GLU A 7 -8.29 -9.75 -2.28
CA GLU A 7 -7.17 -10.28 -1.52
C GLU A 7 -6.51 -9.21 -0.64
N PHE A 8 -6.41 -8.00 -1.16
CA PHE A 8 -5.86 -6.88 -0.40
C PHE A 8 -6.74 -6.54 0.80
N ILE A 9 -8.06 -6.52 0.62
CA ILE A 9 -8.99 -6.27 1.73
C ILE A 9 -8.83 -7.34 2.80
N GLU A 10 -8.78 -8.61 2.42
CA GLU A 10 -8.55 -9.72 3.34
C GLU A 10 -7.19 -9.58 4.05
N PHE A 11 -6.17 -9.18 3.32
CA PHE A 11 -4.85 -8.93 3.88
C PHE A 11 -4.87 -7.82 4.92
N MET A 12 -5.61 -6.73 4.67
CA MET A 12 -5.76 -5.64 5.64
C MET A 12 -6.42 -6.11 6.94
N VAL A 13 -7.44 -6.95 6.82
CA VAL A 13 -8.13 -7.51 7.99
C VAL A 13 -7.21 -8.45 8.77
N ASP A 14 -6.52 -9.34 8.07
CA ASP A 14 -5.62 -10.31 8.69
C ASP A 14 -4.43 -9.65 9.38
N SER A 15 -3.98 -8.51 8.85
CA SER A 15 -2.88 -7.73 9.43
C SER A 15 -3.34 -6.79 10.53
N GLU A 16 -4.63 -6.78 10.84
CA GLU A 16 -5.24 -5.91 11.84
C GLU A 16 -5.09 -4.41 11.49
N VAL A 17 -4.90 -4.10 10.22
CA VAL A 17 -4.82 -2.73 9.72
C VAL A 17 -6.22 -2.17 9.52
N LEU A 18 -7.12 -3.00 9.01
CA LEU A 18 -8.53 -2.62 8.85
C LEU A 18 -9.34 -3.29 9.95
N LYS A 19 -9.97 -2.46 10.78
CA LYS A 19 -10.81 -2.94 11.89
C LYS A 19 -12.22 -2.38 11.75
N PHE A 20 -13.19 -3.20 12.12
CA PHE A 20 -14.59 -2.82 12.11
C PHE A 20 -15.09 -2.65 13.53
N GLY A 21 -16.02 -1.70 13.70
CA GLY A 21 -16.57 -1.40 15.02
C GLY A 21 -17.05 0.04 15.05
N GLU A 22 -17.07 0.62 16.24
CA GLU A 22 -17.44 2.01 16.39
C GLU A 22 -16.21 2.81 16.83
N PHE A 23 -15.75 3.70 15.95
CA PHE A 23 -14.54 4.49 16.17
C PHE A 23 -14.85 5.98 16.05
N THR A 24 -14.19 6.78 16.87
CA THR A 24 -14.24 8.24 16.77
C THR A 24 -12.95 8.73 16.12
N LEU A 25 -13.08 9.38 14.98
CA LEU A 25 -11.94 9.91 14.23
C LEU A 25 -11.41 11.20 14.88
N LYS A 26 -10.23 11.64 14.48
CA LYS A 26 -9.65 12.89 14.97
C LYS A 26 -10.53 14.10 14.68
N SER A 27 -11.30 14.04 13.61
CA SER A 27 -12.27 15.08 13.24
C SER A 27 -13.52 15.12 14.14
N GLY A 28 -13.67 14.14 15.04
CA GLY A 28 -14.85 13.97 15.88
C GLY A 28 -15.96 13.17 15.24
N ARG A 29 -15.83 12.79 13.97
CA ARG A 29 -16.83 11.99 13.28
C ARG A 29 -16.71 10.53 13.70
N LYS A 30 -17.85 9.85 13.78
CA LYS A 30 -17.89 8.41 14.04
C LYS A 30 -17.78 7.64 12.73
N SER A 31 -17.05 6.53 12.77
CA SER A 31 -16.86 5.68 11.61
C SER A 31 -17.07 4.22 11.99
N PRO A 32 -17.69 3.41 11.09
CA PRO A 32 -17.84 1.97 11.35
C PRO A 32 -16.57 1.19 11.11
N PHE A 33 -15.52 1.83 10.64
CA PHE A 33 -14.23 1.17 10.41
C PHE A 33 -13.07 2.13 10.72
N PHE A 34 -11.91 1.55 10.94
CA PHE A 34 -10.69 2.29 11.18
C PHE A 34 -9.52 1.61 10.47
N MET A 35 -8.67 2.39 9.81
CA MET A 35 -7.49 1.88 9.13
C MET A 35 -6.23 2.45 9.78
N ASN A 36 -5.30 1.57 10.14
CA ASN A 36 -4.03 1.97 10.71
C ASN A 36 -2.88 1.28 9.97
N ALA A 37 -2.29 1.97 9.03
CA ALA A 37 -1.18 1.45 8.22
C ALA A 37 0.05 1.10 9.06
N GLY A 38 0.14 1.59 10.28
CA GLY A 38 1.19 1.21 11.22
C GLY A 38 1.16 -0.26 11.64
N GLY A 39 0.09 -0.99 11.29
CA GLY A 39 0.01 -2.43 11.54
C GLY A 39 0.88 -3.27 10.61
N TYR A 40 1.38 -2.71 9.52
CA TYR A 40 2.29 -3.42 8.62
C TYR A 40 3.72 -3.30 9.14
N VAL A 41 4.17 -4.29 9.88
CA VAL A 41 5.47 -4.21 10.57
C VAL A 41 6.46 -5.30 10.19
N THR A 42 6.00 -6.44 9.68
CA THR A 42 6.89 -7.53 9.30
C THR A 42 7.32 -7.41 7.85
N GLY A 43 8.46 -8.03 7.51
CA GLY A 43 8.94 -8.05 6.13
C GLY A 43 7.96 -8.69 5.17
N SER A 44 7.29 -9.77 5.59
CA SER A 44 6.31 -10.43 4.73
C SER A 44 5.07 -9.56 4.50
N GLN A 45 4.64 -8.81 5.51
CA GLN A 45 3.54 -7.87 5.35
C GLN A 45 3.92 -6.74 4.39
N LEU A 46 5.12 -6.19 4.55
CA LEU A 46 5.60 -5.11 3.68
C LEU A 46 5.76 -5.57 2.25
N LYS A 47 6.25 -6.79 2.04
CA LYS A 47 6.38 -7.37 0.71
C LYS A 47 5.02 -7.47 0.02
N LYS A 48 4.03 -8.02 0.71
CA LYS A 48 2.68 -8.15 0.16
C LYS A 48 2.04 -6.80 -0.10
N LEU A 49 2.24 -5.85 0.80
CA LEU A 49 1.73 -4.49 0.63
C LEU A 49 2.28 -3.87 -0.65
N GLY A 50 3.59 -3.99 -0.88
CA GLY A 50 4.22 -3.51 -2.11
C GLY A 50 3.66 -4.18 -3.35
N GLU A 51 3.43 -5.49 -3.30
CA GLU A 51 2.86 -6.23 -4.43
C GLU A 51 1.44 -5.75 -4.77
N TYR A 52 0.59 -5.54 -3.77
CA TYR A 52 -0.77 -5.05 -4.02
C TYR A 52 -0.77 -3.63 -4.58
N TYR A 53 0.10 -2.75 -4.07
CA TYR A 53 0.23 -1.42 -4.64
C TYR A 53 0.74 -1.47 -6.08
N ALA A 54 1.71 -2.35 -6.36
CA ALA A 54 2.23 -2.51 -7.71
C ALA A 54 1.15 -2.99 -8.68
N HIS A 55 0.32 -3.95 -8.25
CA HIS A 55 -0.82 -4.41 -9.06
C HIS A 55 -1.79 -3.26 -9.37
N ALA A 56 -2.12 -2.47 -8.38
CA ALA A 56 -3.06 -1.37 -8.56
C ALA A 56 -2.52 -0.31 -9.51
N ILE A 57 -1.24 0.01 -9.39
CA ILE A 57 -0.59 0.99 -10.25
C ILE A 57 -0.52 0.49 -11.68
N HIS A 58 -0.11 -0.75 -11.87
CA HIS A 58 -0.02 -1.35 -13.20
C HIS A 58 -1.40 -1.44 -13.87
N ASP A 59 -2.42 -1.80 -13.09
CA ASP A 59 -3.79 -1.89 -13.59
C ASP A 59 -4.30 -0.55 -14.13
N LYS A 60 -3.89 0.54 -13.51
CA LYS A 60 -4.38 1.87 -13.87
C LYS A 60 -3.48 2.62 -14.84
N TYR A 61 -2.17 2.50 -14.70
CA TYR A 61 -1.20 3.29 -15.45
C TYR A 61 -0.27 2.44 -16.32
N GLY A 62 -0.30 1.12 -16.20
CA GLY A 62 0.64 0.26 -16.90
C GLY A 62 2.07 0.59 -16.50
N ASP A 63 2.94 0.77 -17.50
CA ASP A 63 4.34 1.13 -17.30
C ASP A 63 4.62 2.61 -17.58
N ASP A 64 3.58 3.42 -17.67
CA ASP A 64 3.69 4.81 -18.13
C ASP A 64 4.09 5.77 -17.02
N PHE A 65 5.16 5.42 -16.30
CA PHE A 65 5.77 6.28 -15.28
C PHE A 65 7.18 5.77 -14.99
N ASP A 66 8.02 6.61 -14.40
CA ASP A 66 9.42 6.29 -14.14
C ASP A 66 9.81 6.36 -12.67
N VAL A 67 9.03 7.06 -11.85
CA VAL A 67 9.39 7.40 -10.48
C VAL A 67 8.21 7.24 -9.56
N LEU A 68 8.50 6.67 -8.38
CA LEU A 68 7.57 6.69 -7.25
C LEU A 68 8.14 7.64 -6.20
N PHE A 69 7.30 8.58 -5.75
CA PHE A 69 7.67 9.52 -4.70
C PHE A 69 7.04 9.11 -3.39
N GLY A 70 7.86 8.97 -2.36
CA GLY A 70 7.39 8.64 -1.01
C GLY A 70 7.66 9.79 -0.06
N PRO A 71 6.63 10.55 0.32
CA PRO A 71 6.82 11.63 1.29
C PRO A 71 7.19 11.09 2.66
N ALA A 72 8.07 11.80 3.35
CA ALA A 72 8.49 11.43 4.70
C ALA A 72 7.28 11.51 5.65
N TYR A 73 7.14 10.60 6.62
CA TYR A 73 8.11 9.51 6.78
C TYR A 73 7.55 8.18 6.31
N LYS A 74 6.27 7.93 6.47
CA LYS A 74 5.63 6.65 6.14
C LYS A 74 5.63 6.32 4.66
N GLY A 75 5.62 7.34 3.81
CA GLY A 75 5.65 7.14 2.37
C GLY A 75 6.97 6.58 1.86
N ILE A 76 8.06 6.77 2.60
CA ILE A 76 9.37 6.30 2.18
C ILE A 76 9.40 4.77 2.06
N PRO A 77 9.12 3.99 3.13
CA PRO A 77 9.13 2.54 2.99
C PRO A 77 8.06 2.03 2.03
N LEU A 78 6.90 2.68 1.97
CA LEU A 78 5.85 2.28 1.05
C LEU A 78 6.29 2.42 -0.40
N SER A 79 6.92 3.53 -0.74
CA SER A 79 7.46 3.77 -2.08
C SER A 79 8.53 2.74 -2.44
N VAL A 80 9.42 2.43 -1.49
CA VAL A 80 10.50 1.47 -1.70
C VAL A 80 9.95 0.06 -1.96
N VAL A 81 9.06 -0.43 -1.10
CA VAL A 81 8.53 -1.79 -1.27
C VAL A 81 7.69 -1.91 -2.54
N THR A 82 7.00 -0.84 -2.92
CA THR A 82 6.22 -0.81 -4.16
C THR A 82 7.13 -0.84 -5.38
N ALA A 83 8.22 -0.07 -5.36
CA ALA A 83 9.19 -0.06 -6.46
C ALA A 83 9.85 -1.44 -6.65
N ILE A 84 10.22 -2.08 -5.56
CA ILE A 84 10.80 -3.43 -5.60
C ILE A 84 9.80 -4.42 -6.19
N ALA A 85 8.56 -4.40 -5.72
CA ALA A 85 7.52 -5.31 -6.20
C ALA A 85 7.20 -5.07 -7.68
N PHE A 86 7.14 -3.82 -8.10
CA PHE A 86 6.87 -3.48 -9.49
C PHE A 86 7.98 -4.01 -10.41
N SER A 87 9.22 -3.86 -10.00
CA SER A 87 10.37 -4.38 -10.74
C SER A 87 10.30 -5.91 -10.87
N GLU A 88 9.98 -6.61 -9.78
CA GLU A 88 9.88 -8.06 -9.79
C GLU A 88 8.71 -8.57 -10.62
N LEU A 89 7.55 -7.92 -10.52
CA LEU A 89 6.33 -8.40 -11.17
C LEU A 89 6.27 -8.03 -12.66
N TYR A 90 6.76 -6.86 -13.02
CA TYR A 90 6.57 -6.30 -14.37
C TYR A 90 7.87 -6.03 -15.11
N GLY A 91 9.00 -6.24 -14.45
CA GLY A 91 10.31 -6.15 -15.10
C GLY A 91 10.77 -4.74 -15.43
N LYS A 92 10.12 -3.71 -14.92
CA LYS A 92 10.51 -2.33 -15.17
C LYS A 92 11.22 -1.74 -13.96
N GLU A 93 12.38 -1.12 -14.19
CA GLU A 93 13.11 -0.42 -13.13
C GLU A 93 12.43 0.91 -12.82
N ILE A 94 11.99 1.06 -11.58
CA ILE A 94 11.31 2.26 -11.12
C ILE A 94 12.19 2.93 -10.06
N LEU A 95 12.37 4.24 -10.18
CA LEU A 95 13.10 5.01 -9.19
C LEU A 95 12.20 5.29 -7.98
N SER A 96 12.78 5.22 -6.80
CA SER A 96 12.09 5.55 -5.56
C SER A 96 12.80 6.74 -4.92
N LEU A 97 12.11 7.87 -4.84
CA LEU A 97 12.67 9.12 -4.35
C LEU A 97 11.90 9.65 -3.15
N ILE A 98 12.60 10.36 -2.26
CA ILE A 98 11.98 10.96 -1.08
C ILE A 98 11.74 12.46 -1.25
N HIS A 99 12.36 13.07 -2.23
CA HIS A 99 12.07 14.46 -2.62
C HIS A 99 12.42 14.66 -4.09
N ILE A 100 11.87 15.68 -4.65
CA ILE A 100 12.02 16.00 -6.07
C ILE A 100 13.02 17.15 -6.25
#